data_46381b5aa2f290ce11a55ea7acc32611
#
_entry.id   46381b5aa2f290ce11a55ea7acc32611
#
_cell.length_a   1.000
_cell.length_b   1.000
_cell.length_c   1.000
_cell.angle_alpha   90.00
_cell.angle_beta   90.00
_cell.angle_gamma   90.00
#
_symmetry.space_group_name_H-M   'P 1'
#
loop_
_entity.id
_entity.type
_entity.pdbx_description
1 polymer ?
#
loop_
_entity_poly.entity_id
_entity_poly.type
_entity_poly.pdbx_seq_one_letter_code
_entity_poly.pdbx_strand_id
1 'polypeptide(L)'
;ARMLLYDLLTNDRYGCSISGTKLNKYTFYEVSQYCNELVSDGESGLEPRFSLNINITTAKEAFTVINELCSVMRVMPYYSAGGVELAQDSDADAKYIFNLSNVTEQGFIYLGSSQKTRHTVFNVSYFDMLTREIDYETVTADQTTLDKYGIYVKNVSAVGTTSRGQAQRLGKWFLYNEQNAGETVNFETEMAAGNILRVGDIVGIQDPMKSG
;
A
#
# COMPACT_ATOMS: atom_id res chain seq x y z
N ALA A 1 -12.05 3.96 -7.80
CA ALA A 1 -10.78 3.27 -8.08
C ALA A 1 -10.97 1.78 -8.35
N ARG A 2 -11.61 0.99 -7.47
CA ARG A 2 -11.81 -0.46 -7.63
C ARG A 2 -12.50 -0.87 -8.95
N MET A 3 -13.55 -0.16 -9.36
CA MET A 3 -14.31 -0.49 -10.57
C MET A 3 -13.43 -0.43 -11.82
N LEU A 4 -12.51 0.51 -11.89
CA LEU A 4 -11.51 0.61 -12.96
C LEU A 4 -10.59 -0.62 -12.99
N LEU A 5 -10.09 -1.06 -11.84
CA LEU A 5 -9.25 -2.25 -11.75
C LEU A 5 -10.01 -3.52 -12.17
N TYR A 6 -11.25 -3.68 -11.69
CA TYR A 6 -12.08 -4.82 -12.06
C TYR A 6 -12.36 -4.86 -13.56
N ASP A 7 -12.73 -3.72 -14.13
CA ASP A 7 -12.98 -3.59 -15.57
C ASP A 7 -11.73 -3.89 -16.39
N LEU A 8 -10.57 -3.34 -16.01
CA LEU A 8 -9.30 -3.62 -16.67
C LEU A 8 -8.93 -5.11 -16.62
N LEU A 9 -9.21 -5.81 -15.54
CA LEU A 9 -8.92 -7.23 -15.42
C LEU A 9 -9.86 -8.10 -16.27
N THR A 10 -11.14 -7.73 -16.38
CA THR A 10 -12.17 -8.57 -17.00
C THR A 10 -12.49 -8.22 -18.45
N ASN A 11 -12.18 -7.01 -18.91
CA ASN A 11 -12.57 -6.54 -20.22
C ASN A 11 -11.78 -7.26 -21.33
N ASP A 12 -12.50 -7.77 -22.34
CA ASP A 12 -11.92 -8.54 -23.45
C ASP A 12 -11.30 -7.65 -24.53
N ARG A 13 -11.68 -6.37 -24.59
CA ARG A 13 -11.26 -5.47 -25.68
C ARG A 13 -9.96 -4.73 -25.38
N TYR A 14 -9.83 -4.22 -24.15
CA TYR A 14 -8.68 -3.40 -23.74
C TYR A 14 -8.05 -3.84 -22.41
N GLY A 15 -8.59 -4.89 -21.82
CA GLY A 15 -8.14 -5.42 -20.54
C GLY A 15 -7.44 -6.77 -20.66
N CYS A 16 -7.37 -7.47 -19.54
CA CYS A 16 -6.64 -8.74 -19.43
C CYS A 16 -7.49 -9.98 -19.77
N SER A 17 -8.78 -9.82 -20.11
CA SER A 17 -9.71 -10.94 -20.43
C SER A 17 -9.78 -12.02 -19.35
N ILE A 18 -9.56 -11.67 -18.08
CA ILE A 18 -9.64 -12.62 -16.96
C ILE A 18 -11.11 -12.87 -16.65
N SER A 19 -11.52 -14.14 -16.64
CA SER A 19 -12.89 -14.47 -16.24
C SER A 19 -13.22 -13.94 -14.84
N GLY A 20 -14.36 -13.27 -14.69
CA GLY A 20 -14.81 -12.74 -13.38
C GLY A 20 -14.96 -13.82 -12.29
N THR A 21 -15.05 -15.12 -12.68
CA THR A 21 -15.04 -16.25 -11.73
C THR A 21 -13.68 -16.50 -11.09
N LYS A 22 -12.60 -15.99 -11.72
CA LYS A 22 -11.24 -16.04 -11.20
C LYS A 22 -10.85 -14.83 -10.35
N LEU A 23 -11.78 -13.92 -10.11
CA LEU A 23 -11.58 -12.77 -9.24
C LEU A 23 -12.35 -12.99 -7.94
N ASN A 24 -11.66 -12.88 -6.80
CA ASN A 24 -12.33 -13.01 -5.50
C ASN A 24 -13.17 -11.75 -5.22
N LYS A 25 -14.48 -11.85 -5.52
CA LYS A 25 -15.42 -10.72 -5.38
C LYS A 25 -15.47 -10.14 -3.95
N TYR A 26 -15.16 -10.94 -2.93
CA TYR A 26 -15.20 -10.49 -1.54
C TYR A 26 -14.05 -9.55 -1.21
N THR A 27 -12.81 -9.89 -1.59
CA THR A 27 -11.66 -9.01 -1.40
C THR A 27 -11.80 -7.72 -2.22
N PHE A 28 -12.34 -7.80 -3.45
CA PHE A 28 -12.69 -6.62 -4.23
C PHE A 28 -13.77 -5.76 -3.56
N TYR A 29 -14.76 -6.37 -2.92
CA TYR A 29 -15.79 -5.63 -2.19
C TYR A 29 -15.21 -4.92 -0.96
N GLU A 30 -14.41 -5.60 -0.14
CA GLU A 30 -13.73 -5.03 1.03
C GLU A 30 -12.87 -3.82 0.65
N VAL A 31 -12.03 -3.96 -0.38
CA VAL A 31 -11.23 -2.84 -0.93
C VAL A 31 -12.13 -1.69 -1.38
N SER A 32 -13.30 -1.98 -1.98
CA SER A 32 -14.25 -0.94 -2.38
C SER A 32 -14.81 -0.16 -1.20
N GLN A 33 -15.17 -0.85 -0.13
CA GLN A 33 -15.68 -0.20 1.08
C GLN A 33 -14.61 0.72 1.67
N TYR A 34 -13.39 0.21 1.80
CA TYR A 34 -12.26 0.99 2.31
C TYR A 34 -11.93 2.21 1.45
N CYS A 35 -11.94 2.08 0.11
CA CYS A 35 -11.70 3.20 -0.79
C CYS A 35 -12.79 4.28 -0.72
N ASN A 36 -14.05 3.88 -0.50
CA ASN A 36 -15.19 4.80 -0.49
C ASN A 36 -15.46 5.41 0.90
N GLU A 37 -14.76 4.96 1.93
CA GLU A 37 -14.86 5.55 3.25
C GLU A 37 -14.52 7.04 3.19
N LEU A 38 -15.40 7.87 3.79
CA LEU A 38 -15.21 9.31 3.82
C LEU A 38 -14.17 9.68 4.87
N VAL A 39 -13.15 10.38 4.46
CA VAL A 39 -12.05 10.87 5.29
C VAL A 39 -11.87 12.36 5.12
N SER A 40 -11.23 13.02 6.08
CA SER A 40 -10.94 14.44 5.99
C SER A 40 -10.08 14.77 4.76
N ASP A 41 -10.45 15.82 4.03
CA ASP A 41 -9.68 16.37 2.91
C ASP A 41 -8.52 17.29 3.37
N GLY A 42 -8.47 17.61 4.69
CA GLY A 42 -7.50 18.53 5.27
C GLY A 42 -7.95 20.01 5.28
N GLU A 43 -9.08 20.35 4.69
CA GLU A 43 -9.61 21.73 4.57
C GLU A 43 -11.04 21.91 5.14
N SER A 44 -11.47 21.02 6.01
CA SER A 44 -12.81 21.02 6.66
C SER A 44 -13.89 20.24 5.90
N GLY A 45 -13.59 19.60 4.79
CA GLY A 45 -14.48 18.74 4.02
C GLY A 45 -14.22 17.26 4.24
N LEU A 46 -15.02 16.44 3.58
CA LEU A 46 -14.88 14.99 3.52
C LEU A 46 -14.77 14.55 2.06
N GLU A 47 -13.87 13.63 1.79
CA GLU A 47 -13.69 13.04 0.47
C GLU A 47 -13.52 11.50 0.59
N PRO A 48 -13.77 10.73 -0.48
CA PRO A 48 -13.46 9.32 -0.49
C PRO A 48 -11.97 9.09 -0.19
N ARG A 49 -11.64 8.06 0.59
CA ARG A 49 -10.27 7.75 0.98
C ARG A 49 -9.34 7.64 -0.24
N PHE A 50 -9.79 6.93 -1.28
CA PHE A 50 -9.07 6.80 -2.55
C PHE A 50 -9.99 7.01 -3.74
N SER A 51 -9.72 8.04 -4.50
CA SER A 51 -10.29 8.30 -5.83
C SER A 51 -9.21 8.10 -6.90
N LEU A 52 -9.61 7.79 -8.12
CA LEU A 52 -8.71 7.59 -9.24
C LEU A 52 -9.31 8.17 -10.51
N ASN A 53 -8.61 9.11 -11.10
CA ASN A 53 -8.93 9.74 -12.38
C ASN A 53 -7.71 9.61 -13.29
N ILE A 54 -7.74 8.66 -14.22
CA ILE A 54 -6.61 8.37 -15.09
C ILE A 54 -7.08 8.21 -16.53
N ASN A 55 -6.28 8.72 -17.46
CA ASN A 55 -6.43 8.46 -18.90
C ASN A 55 -5.16 7.73 -19.38
N ILE A 56 -5.31 6.48 -19.79
CA ILE A 56 -4.22 5.65 -20.30
C ILE A 56 -4.18 5.83 -21.81
N THR A 57 -3.27 6.65 -22.29
CA THR A 57 -3.13 6.98 -23.72
C THR A 57 -2.01 6.21 -24.41
N THR A 58 -1.08 5.64 -23.66
CA THR A 58 0.07 4.88 -24.17
C THR A 58 -0.05 3.42 -23.81
N ALA A 59 0.29 2.54 -24.75
CA ALA A 59 0.40 1.12 -24.45
C ALA A 59 1.53 0.87 -23.46
N LYS A 60 1.20 0.25 -22.35
CA LYS A 60 2.13 -0.20 -21.30
C LYS A 60 1.92 -1.69 -21.06
N GLU A 61 2.89 -2.33 -20.45
CA GLU A 61 2.73 -3.69 -19.97
C GLU A 61 1.58 -3.76 -18.93
N ALA A 62 0.69 -4.74 -19.10
CA ALA A 62 -0.52 -4.86 -18.26
C ALA A 62 -0.19 -4.93 -16.76
N PHE A 63 0.86 -5.66 -16.39
CA PHE A 63 1.29 -5.79 -15.00
C PHE A 63 1.72 -4.44 -14.40
N THR A 64 2.41 -3.61 -15.17
CA THR A 64 2.79 -2.25 -14.76
C THR A 64 1.58 -1.38 -14.49
N VAL A 65 0.58 -1.40 -15.38
CA VAL A 65 -0.66 -0.63 -15.20
C VAL A 65 -1.45 -1.11 -13.99
N ILE A 66 -1.56 -2.42 -13.81
CA ILE A 66 -2.25 -2.99 -12.63
C ILE A 66 -1.56 -2.55 -11.34
N ASN A 67 -0.24 -2.61 -11.27
CA ASN A 67 0.51 -2.17 -10.11
C ASN A 67 0.38 -0.66 -9.86
N GLU A 68 0.42 0.18 -10.90
CA GLU A 68 0.17 1.61 -10.79
C GLU A 68 -1.22 1.89 -10.18
N LEU A 69 -2.27 1.20 -10.65
CA LEU A 69 -3.64 1.35 -10.12
C LEU A 69 -3.75 0.84 -8.68
N CYS A 70 -3.13 -0.30 -8.39
CA CYS A 70 -3.14 -0.89 -7.06
C CYS A 70 -2.38 -0.01 -6.05
N SER A 71 -1.28 0.63 -6.45
CA SER A 71 -0.49 1.51 -5.58
C SER A 71 -1.30 2.72 -5.09
N VAL A 72 -2.19 3.27 -5.93
CA VAL A 72 -3.07 4.39 -5.54
C VAL A 72 -4.02 4.01 -4.40
N MET A 73 -4.49 2.77 -4.41
CA MET A 73 -5.40 2.23 -3.40
C MET A 73 -4.66 1.59 -2.20
N ARG A 74 -3.33 1.53 -2.23
CA ARG A 74 -2.49 0.77 -1.29
C ARG A 74 -2.95 -0.69 -1.19
N VAL A 75 -3.08 -1.31 -2.36
CA VAL A 75 -3.53 -2.69 -2.50
C VAL A 75 -2.45 -3.50 -3.19
N MET A 76 -2.25 -4.72 -2.76
CA MET A 76 -1.37 -5.67 -3.41
C MET A 76 -2.21 -6.78 -4.07
N PRO A 77 -2.17 -6.92 -5.40
CA PRO A 77 -2.80 -8.04 -6.08
C PRO A 77 -1.92 -9.29 -5.93
N TYR A 78 -2.52 -10.42 -5.61
CA TYR A 78 -1.82 -11.71 -5.54
C TYR A 78 -2.69 -12.84 -6.09
N TYR A 79 -2.06 -13.93 -6.49
CA TYR A 79 -2.74 -15.09 -7.01
C TYR A 79 -2.86 -16.18 -5.92
N SER A 80 -4.07 -16.59 -5.60
CA SER A 80 -4.36 -17.61 -4.59
C SER A 80 -5.58 -18.44 -4.99
N ALA A 81 -5.59 -19.72 -4.62
CA ALA A 81 -6.70 -20.64 -4.84
C ALA A 81 -7.28 -20.64 -6.26
N GLY A 82 -6.46 -20.40 -7.30
CA GLY A 82 -6.87 -20.38 -8.69
C GLY A 82 -7.49 -19.07 -9.17
N GLY A 83 -7.36 -18.00 -8.37
CA GLY A 83 -7.90 -16.67 -8.70
C GLY A 83 -7.01 -15.51 -8.25
N VAL A 84 -7.38 -14.31 -8.65
CA VAL A 84 -6.74 -13.07 -8.22
C VAL A 84 -7.46 -12.56 -6.98
N GLU A 85 -6.71 -12.29 -5.95
CA GLU A 85 -7.15 -11.68 -4.70
C GLU A 85 -6.44 -10.36 -4.48
N LEU A 86 -7.02 -9.52 -3.62
CA LEU A 86 -6.48 -8.22 -3.24
C LEU A 86 -6.22 -8.21 -1.74
N ALA A 87 -5.01 -7.80 -1.36
CA ALA A 87 -4.66 -7.49 0.02
C ALA A 87 -4.62 -5.98 0.21
N GLN A 88 -5.43 -5.45 1.13
CA GLN A 88 -5.47 -4.03 1.47
C GLN A 88 -4.46 -3.74 2.57
N ASP A 89 -3.60 -2.73 2.35
CA ASP A 89 -2.77 -2.17 3.42
C ASP A 89 -3.63 -1.25 4.29
N SER A 90 -4.15 -1.81 5.36
CA SER A 90 -5.00 -1.14 6.35
C SER A 90 -4.67 -1.65 7.75
N ASP A 91 -5.04 -0.87 8.75
CA ASP A 91 -4.92 -1.27 10.15
C ASP A 91 -5.85 -2.46 10.44
N ALA A 92 -5.30 -3.51 11.01
CA ALA A 92 -6.04 -4.71 11.41
C ALA A 92 -5.32 -5.45 12.55
N ASP A 93 -6.07 -6.23 13.30
CA ASP A 93 -5.52 -7.07 14.35
C ASP A 93 -4.63 -8.17 13.78
N ALA A 94 -3.60 -8.56 14.55
CA ALA A 94 -2.74 -9.67 14.19
C ALA A 94 -3.52 -10.99 14.18
N LYS A 95 -3.57 -11.67 13.04
CA LYS A 95 -4.26 -12.96 12.87
C LYS A 95 -3.53 -14.12 13.52
N TYR A 96 -2.23 -14.01 13.64
CA TYR A 96 -1.39 -15.07 14.17
C TYR A 96 -0.17 -14.48 14.87
N ILE A 97 0.32 -15.14 15.93
CA ILE A 97 1.51 -14.73 16.67
C ILE A 97 2.58 -15.80 16.50
N PHE A 98 3.72 -15.39 15.96
CA PHE A 98 4.90 -16.22 15.84
C PHE A 98 5.83 -16.05 17.03
N ASN A 99 6.33 -17.14 17.56
CA ASN A 99 7.32 -17.19 18.64
C ASN A 99 8.30 -18.34 18.38
N LEU A 100 9.32 -18.50 19.21
CA LEU A 100 10.34 -19.54 19.03
C LEU A 100 9.80 -20.98 19.09
N SER A 101 8.57 -21.21 19.57
CA SER A 101 7.99 -22.56 19.63
C SER A 101 7.26 -22.99 18.36
N ASN A 102 6.90 -22.04 17.47
CA ASN A 102 6.18 -22.31 16.23
C ASN A 102 6.91 -21.85 14.97
N VAL A 103 8.20 -21.55 15.09
CA VAL A 103 9.14 -21.34 13.98
C VAL A 103 10.21 -22.45 13.98
N THR A 104 10.90 -22.61 12.87
CA THR A 104 12.00 -23.59 12.76
C THR A 104 13.19 -23.22 13.66
N GLU A 105 14.14 -24.14 13.83
CA GLU A 105 15.35 -23.95 14.64
C GLU A 105 16.20 -22.72 14.22
N GLN A 106 16.04 -22.23 12.99
CA GLN A 106 16.74 -21.02 12.51
C GLN A 106 16.26 -19.74 13.21
N GLY A 107 15.06 -19.77 13.80
CA GLY A 107 14.46 -18.60 14.47
C GLY A 107 14.17 -17.43 13.54
N PHE A 108 14.27 -16.22 14.07
CA PHE A 108 13.99 -14.98 13.34
C PHE A 108 15.27 -14.34 12.82
N ILE A 109 15.31 -14.03 11.52
CA ILE A 109 16.42 -13.33 10.88
C ILE A 109 15.99 -11.91 10.56
N TYR A 110 16.59 -10.92 11.20
CA TYR A 110 16.28 -9.50 11.05
C TYR A 110 17.20 -8.85 10.02
N LEU A 111 16.60 -8.23 9.02
CA LEU A 111 17.30 -7.46 8.00
C LEU A 111 16.87 -5.99 8.15
N GLY A 112 17.75 -5.16 8.69
CA GLY A 112 17.51 -3.72 8.88
C GLY A 112 17.82 -2.92 7.61
N SER A 113 17.00 -1.90 7.31
CA SER A 113 17.34 -0.87 6.34
C SER A 113 18.36 0.10 6.92
N SER A 114 19.29 0.58 6.08
CA SER A 114 20.26 1.60 6.51
C SER A 114 19.53 2.90 6.88
N GLN A 115 19.82 3.45 8.04
CA GLN A 115 19.28 4.74 8.48
C GLN A 115 19.63 5.90 7.53
N LYS A 116 20.74 5.78 6.77
CA LYS A 116 21.20 6.80 5.81
C LYS A 116 20.33 6.92 4.56
N THR A 117 19.44 5.97 4.30
CA THR A 117 18.56 5.96 3.13
C THR A 117 17.13 6.40 3.44
N ARG A 118 16.84 6.80 4.68
CA ARG A 118 15.50 7.22 5.09
C ARG A 118 15.23 8.66 4.65
N HIS A 119 14.12 8.84 3.95
CA HIS A 119 13.67 10.17 3.56
C HIS A 119 12.84 10.81 4.69
N THR A 120 13.03 12.10 4.88
CA THR A 120 12.35 12.89 5.91
C THR A 120 11.36 13.89 5.34
N VAL A 121 11.39 14.08 4.02
CA VAL A 121 10.47 14.97 3.29
C VAL A 121 9.99 14.28 2.02
N PHE A 122 8.68 14.29 1.80
CA PHE A 122 8.07 13.77 0.57
C PHE A 122 7.35 14.88 -0.16
N ASN A 123 7.74 15.12 -1.43
CA ASN A 123 7.02 15.98 -2.36
C ASN A 123 6.16 15.08 -3.25
N VAL A 124 4.87 15.13 -3.05
CA VAL A 124 3.91 14.32 -3.80
C VAL A 124 3.28 15.18 -4.89
N SER A 125 3.57 14.85 -6.16
CA SER A 125 2.92 15.51 -7.29
C SER A 125 1.56 14.88 -7.58
N TYR A 126 0.56 15.72 -7.82
CA TYR A 126 -0.80 15.32 -8.19
C TYR A 126 -1.35 16.28 -9.24
N PHE A 127 -2.46 15.91 -9.91
CA PHE A 127 -3.11 16.77 -10.87
C PHE A 127 -4.23 17.57 -10.18
N ASP A 128 -4.09 18.88 -10.10
CA ASP A 128 -5.14 19.74 -9.54
C ASP A 128 -6.23 19.98 -10.58
N MET A 129 -7.47 19.62 -10.24
CA MET A 129 -8.64 19.82 -11.11
C MET A 129 -9.04 21.28 -11.25
N LEU A 130 -8.70 22.14 -10.30
CA LEU A 130 -9.06 23.56 -10.33
C LEU A 130 -8.15 24.34 -11.26
N THR A 131 -6.85 24.18 -11.12
CA THR A 131 -5.83 24.83 -11.96
C THR A 131 -5.60 24.08 -13.26
N ARG A 132 -5.96 22.80 -13.35
CA ARG A 132 -5.69 21.87 -14.45
C ARG A 132 -4.20 21.70 -14.74
N GLU A 133 -3.38 21.80 -13.71
CA GLU A 133 -1.94 21.65 -13.77
C GLU A 133 -1.46 20.63 -12.73
N ILE A 134 -0.20 20.23 -12.85
CA ILE A 134 0.45 19.39 -11.83
C ILE A 134 0.87 20.29 -10.69
N ASP A 135 0.40 19.97 -9.50
CA ASP A 135 0.76 20.65 -8.27
C ASP A 135 1.45 19.68 -7.30
N TYR A 136 2.04 20.22 -6.24
CA TYR A 136 2.88 19.46 -5.31
C TYR A 136 2.41 19.68 -3.86
N GLU A 137 2.21 18.59 -3.16
CA GLU A 137 2.00 18.61 -1.71
C GLU A 137 3.24 18.11 -1.00
N THR A 138 3.79 18.94 -0.09
CA THR A 138 5.01 18.60 0.66
C THR A 138 4.62 18.13 2.06
N VAL A 139 5.07 16.93 2.42
CA VAL A 139 4.90 16.34 3.75
C VAL A 139 6.26 16.17 4.39
N THR A 140 6.41 16.71 5.60
CA THR A 140 7.68 16.74 6.35
C THR A 140 7.55 15.93 7.63
N ALA A 141 8.63 15.28 8.04
CA ALA A 141 8.73 14.65 9.34
C ALA A 141 8.66 15.69 10.47
N ASP A 142 8.46 15.22 11.69
CA ASP A 142 8.53 16.04 12.88
C ASP A 142 9.94 16.63 13.08
N GLN A 143 10.04 17.75 13.80
CA GLN A 143 11.29 18.48 13.98
C GLN A 143 12.36 17.61 14.64
N THR A 144 12.01 16.74 15.58
CA THR A 144 12.95 15.84 16.24
C THR A 144 13.61 14.85 15.28
N THR A 145 12.86 14.37 14.32
CA THR A 145 13.35 13.48 13.24
C THR A 145 14.24 14.24 12.26
N LEU A 146 13.86 15.47 11.91
CA LEU A 146 14.69 16.34 11.05
C LEU A 146 16.02 16.70 11.70
N ASP A 147 16.02 17.02 12.98
CA ASP A 147 17.24 17.35 13.73
C ASP A 147 18.18 16.14 13.85
N LYS A 148 17.61 14.94 13.96
CA LYS A 148 18.37 13.68 14.11
C LYS A 148 18.95 13.17 12.79
N TYR A 149 18.17 13.20 11.70
CA TYR A 149 18.50 12.55 10.45
C TYR A 149 18.83 13.52 9.33
N GLY A 150 18.48 14.80 9.44
CA GLY A 150 18.62 15.80 8.40
C GLY A 150 17.46 15.82 7.41
N ILE A 151 17.58 16.68 6.39
CA ILE A 151 16.55 16.85 5.37
C ILE A 151 16.91 16.02 4.14
N TYR A 152 16.18 14.94 3.91
CA TYR A 152 16.31 14.09 2.72
C TYR A 152 14.96 14.08 1.98
N VAL A 153 14.96 14.68 0.78
CA VAL A 153 13.74 14.88 -0.02
C VAL A 153 13.57 13.75 -1.02
N LYS A 154 12.36 13.20 -1.10
CA LYS A 154 11.94 12.25 -2.14
C LYS A 154 10.74 12.81 -2.90
N ASN A 155 10.84 12.82 -4.23
CA ASN A 155 9.73 13.17 -5.09
C ASN A 155 8.95 11.91 -5.49
N VAL A 156 7.63 11.93 -5.29
CA VAL A 156 6.73 10.82 -5.60
C VAL A 156 5.59 11.34 -6.45
N SER A 157 5.21 10.60 -7.48
CA SER A 157 4.05 10.93 -8.31
C SER A 157 2.82 10.15 -7.83
N ALA A 158 1.75 10.86 -7.47
CA ALA A 158 0.47 10.27 -7.13
C ALA A 158 -0.35 10.06 -8.41
N VAL A 159 -0.11 8.95 -9.09
CA VAL A 159 -0.74 8.61 -10.37
C VAL A 159 -2.27 8.66 -10.24
N GLY A 160 -2.93 9.41 -11.14
CA GLY A 160 -4.40 9.49 -11.17
C GLY A 160 -5.06 10.14 -9.96
N THR A 161 -4.28 10.73 -9.06
CA THR A 161 -4.79 11.49 -7.92
C THR A 161 -5.07 12.93 -8.35
N THR A 162 -6.29 13.40 -8.04
CA THR A 162 -6.73 14.77 -8.37
C THR A 162 -7.14 15.57 -7.14
N SER A 163 -6.94 15.02 -5.95
CA SER A 163 -7.23 15.65 -4.67
C SER A 163 -5.93 15.93 -3.92
N ARG A 164 -5.78 17.15 -3.42
CA ARG A 164 -4.70 17.57 -2.54
C ARG A 164 -4.68 16.76 -1.24
N GLY A 165 -5.87 16.53 -0.64
CA GLY A 165 -5.99 15.74 0.59
C GLY A 165 -5.51 14.30 0.41
N GLN A 166 -5.84 13.67 -0.72
CA GLN A 166 -5.33 12.32 -1.05
C GLN A 166 -3.81 12.33 -1.25
N ALA A 167 -3.25 13.34 -1.93
CA ALA A 167 -1.80 13.47 -2.11
C ALA A 167 -1.07 13.64 -0.74
N GLN A 168 -1.63 14.44 0.16
CA GLN A 168 -1.12 14.62 1.51
C GLN A 168 -1.14 13.31 2.31
N ARG A 169 -2.25 12.55 2.25
CA ARG A 169 -2.36 11.24 2.93
C ARG A 169 -1.35 10.24 2.38
N LEU A 170 -1.10 10.26 1.08
CA LEU A 170 -0.08 9.42 0.45
C LEU A 170 1.33 9.78 0.95
N GLY A 171 1.65 11.06 1.02
CA GLY A 171 2.93 11.54 1.56
C GLY A 171 3.11 11.16 3.04
N LYS A 172 2.07 11.30 3.87
CA LYS A 172 2.09 10.87 5.28
C LYS A 172 2.31 9.36 5.41
N TRP A 173 1.69 8.56 4.55
CA TRP A 173 1.88 7.11 4.54
C TRP A 173 3.32 6.71 4.18
N PHE A 174 3.93 7.32 3.16
CA PHE A 174 5.33 7.09 2.85
C PHE A 174 6.25 7.47 4.01
N LEU A 175 6.00 8.62 4.62
CA LEU A 175 6.77 9.09 5.76
C LEU A 175 6.67 8.12 6.95
N TYR A 176 5.45 7.68 7.27
CA TYR A 176 5.20 6.71 8.33
C TYR A 176 5.94 5.39 8.08
N ASN A 177 5.88 4.88 6.85
CA ASN A 177 6.58 3.64 6.49
C ASN A 177 8.10 3.79 6.58
N GLU A 178 8.66 4.89 6.12
CA GLU A 178 10.12 5.14 6.21
C GLU A 178 10.58 5.24 7.68
N GLN A 179 9.73 5.73 8.56
CA GLN A 179 10.04 5.86 10.00
C GLN A 179 9.88 4.54 10.76
N ASN A 180 8.83 3.77 10.48
CA ASN A 180 8.41 2.64 11.30
C ASN A 180 8.71 1.26 10.65
N ALA A 181 8.66 1.14 9.32
CA ALA A 181 8.94 -0.12 8.62
C ALA A 181 10.43 -0.27 8.26
N GLY A 182 11.29 -0.09 9.24
CA GLY A 182 12.76 -0.12 9.05
C GLY A 182 13.37 -1.52 9.02
N GLU A 183 12.63 -2.57 9.31
CA GLU A 183 13.16 -3.93 9.41
C GLU A 183 12.28 -4.94 8.65
N THR A 184 12.93 -5.88 8.01
CA THR A 184 12.29 -7.06 7.44
C THR A 184 12.68 -8.26 8.28
N VAL A 185 11.72 -9.10 8.64
CA VAL A 185 11.96 -10.32 9.40
C VAL A 185 11.69 -11.53 8.52
N ASN A 186 12.70 -12.39 8.38
CA ASN A 186 12.58 -13.64 7.67
C ASN A 186 12.60 -14.80 8.68
N PHE A 187 11.69 -15.71 8.52
CA PHE A 187 11.62 -16.94 9.32
C PHE A 187 10.88 -18.03 8.57
N GLU A 188 11.12 -19.26 8.95
CA GLU A 188 10.41 -20.41 8.43
C GLU A 188 9.49 -20.99 9.50
N THR A 189 8.33 -21.46 9.09
CA THR A 189 7.31 -22.00 9.99
C THR A 189 6.73 -23.31 9.45
N GLU A 190 6.00 -24.03 10.28
CA GLU A 190 5.30 -25.23 9.87
C GLU A 190 4.15 -24.93 8.90
N MET A 191 3.79 -25.90 8.08
CA MET A 191 2.72 -25.81 7.07
C MET A 191 1.36 -25.42 7.67
N ALA A 192 1.13 -25.71 8.96
CA ALA A 192 -0.12 -25.39 9.65
C ALA A 192 -0.43 -23.90 9.64
N ALA A 193 0.58 -23.06 9.86
CA ALA A 193 0.41 -21.59 9.80
C ALA A 193 0.10 -21.10 8.37
N GLY A 194 0.72 -21.72 7.35
CA GLY A 194 0.46 -21.39 5.95
C GLY A 194 -0.96 -21.66 5.47
N ASN A 195 -1.69 -22.53 6.14
CA ASN A 195 -3.12 -22.78 5.83
C ASN A 195 -4.07 -21.71 6.38
N ILE A 196 -3.64 -20.96 7.39
CA ILE A 196 -4.43 -19.93 8.07
C ILE A 196 -4.15 -18.55 7.50
N LEU A 197 -2.89 -18.28 7.16
CA LEU A 197 -2.41 -16.97 6.75
C LEU A 197 -2.50 -16.78 5.23
N ARG A 198 -2.77 -15.54 4.85
CA ARG A 198 -2.77 -15.08 3.47
C ARG A 198 -1.75 -13.96 3.30
N VAL A 199 -1.36 -13.73 2.07
CA VAL A 199 -0.50 -12.59 1.72
C VAL A 199 -1.18 -11.28 2.11
N GLY A 200 -0.47 -10.42 2.86
CA GLY A 200 -0.98 -9.16 3.37
C GLY A 200 -1.62 -9.23 4.77
N ASP A 201 -1.70 -10.41 5.38
CA ASP A 201 -2.17 -10.54 6.76
C ASP A 201 -1.17 -9.97 7.76
N ILE A 202 -1.68 -9.30 8.78
CA ILE A 202 -0.88 -8.80 9.90
C ILE A 202 -0.59 -9.96 10.86
N VAL A 203 0.67 -10.12 11.20
CA VAL A 203 1.15 -11.14 12.14
C VAL A 203 1.95 -10.50 13.27
N GLY A 204 1.84 -11.04 14.46
CA GLY A 204 2.66 -10.64 15.60
C GLY A 204 3.94 -11.49 15.64
N ILE A 205 5.05 -10.88 16.02
CA ILE A 205 6.31 -11.59 16.28
C ILE A 205 6.66 -11.37 17.76
N GLN A 206 6.80 -12.46 18.50
CA GLN A 206 7.24 -12.44 19.88
C GLN A 206 8.60 -13.11 19.97
N ASP A 207 9.65 -12.29 19.93
CA ASP A 207 11.04 -12.72 20.07
C ASP A 207 11.61 -12.26 21.41
N PRO A 208 11.93 -13.21 22.35
CA PRO A 208 12.51 -12.84 23.63
C PRO A 208 13.91 -12.23 23.52
N MET A 209 14.61 -12.44 22.40
CA MET A 209 15.94 -11.87 22.14
C MET A 209 15.88 -10.39 21.71
N LYS A 210 14.70 -9.93 21.31
CA LYS A 210 14.47 -8.57 20.84
C LYS A 210 13.31 -7.96 21.62
N SER A 211 13.62 -7.20 22.67
CA SER A 211 12.61 -6.39 23.36
C SER A 211 12.17 -5.26 22.43
N GLY A 212 10.91 -5.27 22.04
CA GLY A 212 10.25 -4.19 21.31
C GLY A 212 10.05 -2.96 22.19
#